data_dd8587eca4168e3fa13274aa1d16b0b1
#
_entry.id   dd8587eca4168e3fa13274aa1d16b0b1
#
_cell.length_a   1.000
_cell.length_b   1.000
_cell.length_c   1.000
_cell.angle_alpha   90.00
_cell.angle_beta   90.00
_cell.angle_gamma   90.00
#
_symmetry.space_group_name_H-M   'P 1'
#
loop_
_entity.id
_entity.type
_entity.pdbx_description
1 polymer ?
#
loop_
_entity_poly.entity_id
_entity_poly.type
_entity_poly.pdbx_seq_one_letter_code
_entity_poly.pdbx_strand_id
1 'polypeptide(L)'
;MNVTPVELLISDCDGVLVDSEILAERVVLDGLAAHAPRAELEALLHGTFGLTTRDIFALVEQRFGITLPPALFSDLRAQAETLIATSVEPIPGVKRALESIDLPLAVASNSLRHSVESSVRRADLVARLAGHIFSADMVAQPKPAPDVYLLAARTLGVAPERCLVIEDSATGVRAALAAGMRVIGFTGASHIPPSHGETLSALGVTALIAHMDELPATVARLRAAASGGQ
;
A
#
# COMPACT_ATOMS: atom_id res chain seq x y z
N MET A 1 14.18 -27.58 0.54
CA MET A 1 14.56 -26.29 1.13
C MET A 1 13.68 -26.05 2.34
N ASN A 2 14.27 -25.89 3.52
CA ASN A 2 13.47 -25.58 4.73
C ASN A 2 12.85 -24.20 4.55
N VAL A 3 11.54 -24.15 4.44
CA VAL A 3 10.81 -22.86 4.39
C VAL A 3 10.72 -22.32 5.82
N THR A 4 11.18 -21.10 6.04
CA THR A 4 11.16 -20.44 7.36
C THR A 4 9.72 -20.18 7.82
N PRO A 5 9.34 -20.48 9.08
CA PRO A 5 7.99 -20.25 9.58
C PRO A 5 7.63 -18.75 9.58
N VAL A 6 6.35 -18.44 9.34
CA VAL A 6 5.83 -17.06 9.46
C VAL A 6 5.44 -16.80 10.90
N GLU A 7 5.97 -15.72 11.48
CA GLU A 7 5.73 -15.30 12.86
C GLU A 7 5.13 -13.89 12.99
N LEU A 8 5.18 -13.08 11.91
CA LEU A 8 4.65 -11.74 11.87
C LEU A 8 4.01 -11.48 10.52
N LEU A 9 2.80 -10.90 10.52
CA LEU A 9 2.17 -10.31 9.34
C LEU A 9 2.35 -8.79 9.38
N ILE A 10 2.84 -8.21 8.28
CA ILE A 10 2.95 -6.75 8.13
C ILE A 10 2.09 -6.35 6.94
N SER A 11 1.13 -5.46 7.16
CA SER A 11 0.26 -4.93 6.12
C SER A 11 0.77 -3.58 5.64
N ASP A 12 0.74 -3.33 4.35
CA ASP A 12 0.66 -1.95 3.88
C ASP A 12 -0.66 -1.32 4.31
N CYS A 13 -0.79 0.00 4.16
CA CYS A 13 -1.97 0.77 4.54
C CYS A 13 -2.83 1.15 3.34
N ASP A 14 -2.26 1.94 2.44
CA ASP A 14 -2.94 2.55 1.30
C ASP A 14 -3.09 1.51 0.19
N GLY A 15 -4.31 1.28 -0.30
CA GLY A 15 -4.60 0.20 -1.24
C GLY A 15 -4.70 -1.21 -0.64
N VAL A 16 -4.40 -1.39 0.67
CA VAL A 16 -4.49 -2.69 1.37
C VAL A 16 -5.48 -2.66 2.53
N LEU A 17 -5.37 -1.70 3.44
CA LEU A 17 -6.36 -1.52 4.53
C LEU A 17 -7.52 -0.65 4.10
N VAL A 18 -7.23 0.39 3.32
CA VAL A 18 -8.19 1.39 2.86
C VAL A 18 -7.99 1.67 1.38
N ASP A 19 -9.07 2.01 0.69
CA ASP A 19 -9.08 2.31 -0.75
C ASP A 19 -8.81 3.81 -0.98
N SER A 20 -7.62 4.27 -0.60
CA SER A 20 -7.25 5.69 -0.56
C SER A 20 -6.85 6.27 -1.90
N GLU A 21 -6.22 5.46 -2.76
CA GLU A 21 -5.64 5.93 -4.02
C GLU A 21 -6.70 6.49 -4.99
N ILE A 22 -7.90 5.88 -5.05
CA ILE A 22 -8.99 6.37 -5.88
C ILE A 22 -9.47 7.76 -5.46
N LEU A 23 -9.38 8.10 -4.16
CA LEU A 23 -9.71 9.44 -3.66
C LEU A 23 -8.62 10.44 -4.01
N ALA A 24 -7.35 10.04 -3.89
CA ALA A 24 -6.20 10.87 -4.26
C ALA A 24 -6.21 11.19 -5.77
N GLU A 25 -6.44 10.18 -6.62
CA GLU A 25 -6.58 10.35 -8.08
C GLU A 25 -7.72 11.32 -8.42
N ARG A 26 -8.86 11.20 -7.76
CA ARG A 26 -10.00 12.12 -7.96
C ARG A 26 -9.63 13.56 -7.62
N VAL A 27 -8.97 13.81 -6.49
CA VAL A 27 -8.54 15.15 -6.09
C VAL A 27 -7.56 15.75 -7.10
N VAL A 28 -6.60 14.93 -7.57
CA VAL A 28 -5.63 15.36 -8.60
C VAL A 28 -6.35 15.70 -9.90
N LEU A 29 -7.26 14.86 -10.38
CA LEU A 29 -8.03 15.12 -11.60
C LEU A 29 -8.89 16.38 -11.48
N ASP A 30 -9.61 16.53 -10.38
CA ASP A 30 -10.48 17.71 -10.15
C ASP A 30 -9.66 19.00 -10.07
N GLY A 31 -8.50 18.98 -9.43
CA GLY A 31 -7.60 20.14 -9.37
C GLY A 31 -6.99 20.49 -10.73
N LEU A 32 -6.57 19.49 -11.50
CA LEU A 32 -6.01 19.70 -12.83
C LEU A 32 -7.07 20.16 -13.85
N ALA A 33 -8.35 19.83 -13.65
CA ALA A 33 -9.45 20.24 -14.53
C ALA A 33 -9.69 21.75 -14.57
N ALA A 34 -9.12 22.51 -13.63
CA ALA A 34 -9.09 23.98 -13.68
C ALA A 34 -8.04 24.51 -14.67
N HIS A 35 -7.12 23.70 -15.15
CA HIS A 35 -5.97 24.10 -15.98
C HIS A 35 -5.96 23.46 -17.38
N ALA A 36 -6.71 22.34 -17.58
CA ALA A 36 -6.80 21.65 -18.87
C ALA A 36 -8.16 20.97 -19.03
N PRO A 37 -8.59 20.63 -20.26
CA PRO A 37 -9.89 20.00 -20.51
C PRO A 37 -10.00 18.65 -19.81
N ARG A 38 -11.05 18.47 -18.99
CA ARG A 38 -11.25 17.28 -18.15
C ARG A 38 -11.19 15.97 -18.94
N ALA A 39 -11.88 15.89 -20.08
CA ALA A 39 -11.91 14.67 -20.87
C ALA A 39 -10.53 14.25 -21.40
N GLU A 40 -9.67 15.23 -21.74
CA GLU A 40 -8.30 14.95 -22.16
C GLU A 40 -7.41 14.57 -20.99
N LEU A 41 -7.64 15.16 -19.82
CA LEU A 41 -6.97 14.76 -18.58
C LEU A 41 -7.33 13.31 -18.19
N GLU A 42 -8.60 12.94 -18.20
CA GLU A 42 -9.06 11.58 -17.91
C GLU A 42 -8.38 10.56 -18.85
N ALA A 43 -8.35 10.86 -20.16
CA ALA A 43 -7.69 10.01 -21.14
C ALA A 43 -6.16 9.90 -20.88
N LEU A 44 -5.51 11.02 -20.50
CA LEU A 44 -4.09 11.06 -20.20
C LEU A 44 -3.77 10.26 -18.93
N LEU A 45 -4.56 10.46 -17.87
CA LEU A 45 -4.33 9.85 -16.55
C LEU A 45 -4.66 8.35 -16.51
N HIS A 46 -5.54 7.87 -17.37
CA HIS A 46 -5.88 6.45 -17.46
C HIS A 46 -4.65 5.51 -17.68
N GLY A 47 -3.56 6.03 -18.23
CA GLY A 47 -2.32 5.28 -18.45
C GLY A 47 -1.20 5.56 -17.44
N THR A 48 -1.47 6.31 -16.36
CA THR A 48 -0.43 6.80 -15.44
C THR A 48 -0.31 6.00 -14.14
N PHE A 49 -0.93 4.83 -14.07
CA PHE A 49 -0.83 3.95 -12.90
C PHE A 49 0.65 3.72 -12.51
N GLY A 50 0.96 3.97 -11.24
CA GLY A 50 2.30 3.83 -10.70
C GLY A 50 3.22 5.05 -10.87
N LEU A 51 2.77 6.11 -11.56
CA LEU A 51 3.49 7.38 -11.58
C LEU A 51 3.26 8.15 -10.27
N THR A 52 4.27 8.93 -9.88
CA THR A 52 4.09 9.86 -8.76
C THR A 52 3.23 11.06 -9.21
N THR A 53 2.55 11.72 -8.27
CA THR A 53 1.79 12.95 -8.56
C THR A 53 2.68 14.02 -9.22
N ARG A 54 3.96 14.05 -8.89
CA ARG A 54 4.94 14.97 -9.51
C ARG A 54 5.17 14.63 -10.98
N ASP A 55 5.29 13.34 -11.32
CA ASP A 55 5.44 12.90 -12.71
C ASP A 55 4.17 13.18 -13.52
N ILE A 56 2.99 13.00 -12.90
CA ILE A 56 1.70 13.35 -13.49
C ILE A 56 1.65 14.85 -13.83
N PHE A 57 2.09 15.71 -12.92
CA PHE A 57 2.13 17.17 -13.17
C PHE A 57 3.04 17.51 -14.35
N ALA A 58 4.25 16.96 -14.39
CA ALA A 58 5.18 17.16 -15.49
C ALA A 58 4.59 16.67 -16.84
N LEU A 59 3.89 15.53 -16.82
CA LEU A 59 3.21 14.99 -17.99
C LEU A 59 2.09 15.93 -18.50
N VAL A 60 1.30 16.49 -17.58
CA VAL A 60 0.22 17.46 -17.90
C VAL A 60 0.81 18.75 -18.46
N GLU A 61 1.84 19.32 -17.84
CA GLU A 61 2.52 20.52 -18.32
C GLU A 61 3.06 20.31 -19.75
N GLN A 62 3.72 19.18 -19.98
CA GLN A 62 4.25 18.81 -21.30
C GLN A 62 3.14 18.62 -22.33
N ARG A 63 2.06 17.90 -21.99
CA ARG A 63 0.97 17.57 -22.92
C ARG A 63 0.17 18.78 -23.37
N PHE A 64 -0.07 19.74 -22.46
CA PHE A 64 -0.91 20.91 -22.71
C PHE A 64 -0.13 22.19 -22.95
N GLY A 65 1.21 22.17 -22.83
CA GLY A 65 2.06 23.36 -23.02
C GLY A 65 1.80 24.45 -21.99
N ILE A 66 1.45 24.08 -20.76
CA ILE A 66 1.13 24.98 -19.65
C ILE A 66 2.17 24.87 -18.54
N THR A 67 2.15 25.84 -17.64
CA THR A 67 2.88 25.76 -16.36
C THR A 67 1.85 25.77 -15.24
N LEU A 68 1.87 24.75 -14.39
CA LEU A 68 0.99 24.64 -13.26
C LEU A 68 1.48 25.54 -12.11
N PRO A 69 0.56 26.09 -11.28
CA PRO A 69 0.94 26.89 -10.13
C PRO A 69 1.86 26.12 -9.18
N PRO A 70 2.97 26.71 -8.69
CA PRO A 70 3.90 26.01 -7.80
C PRO A 70 3.26 25.42 -6.52
N ALA A 71 2.22 26.11 -6.00
CA ALA A 71 1.50 25.66 -4.81
C ALA A 71 0.52 24.51 -5.07
N LEU A 72 0.10 24.29 -6.33
CA LEU A 72 -0.97 23.34 -6.67
C LEU A 72 -0.68 21.93 -6.16
N PHE A 73 0.56 21.47 -6.26
CA PHE A 73 0.96 20.16 -5.77
C PHE A 73 0.71 20.00 -4.26
N SER A 74 1.14 20.99 -3.47
CA SER A 74 0.96 20.96 -2.01
C SER A 74 -0.50 21.08 -1.61
N ASP A 75 -1.26 21.89 -2.35
CA ASP A 75 -2.68 22.12 -2.09
C ASP A 75 -3.52 20.87 -2.38
N LEU A 76 -3.29 20.22 -3.52
CA LEU A 76 -3.99 18.97 -3.84
C LEU A 76 -3.60 17.84 -2.90
N ARG A 77 -2.34 17.77 -2.49
CA ARG A 77 -1.91 16.80 -1.48
C ARG A 77 -2.67 17.00 -0.16
N ALA A 78 -2.74 18.23 0.35
CA ALA A 78 -3.45 18.55 1.58
C ALA A 78 -4.96 18.25 1.47
N GLN A 79 -5.56 18.52 0.30
CA GLN A 79 -6.96 18.18 0.02
C GLN A 79 -7.17 16.66 0.00
N ALA A 80 -6.29 15.90 -0.65
CA ALA A 80 -6.35 14.44 -0.67
C ALA A 80 -6.22 13.86 0.75
N GLU A 81 -5.25 14.31 1.54
CA GLU A 81 -5.08 13.90 2.94
C GLU A 81 -6.35 14.17 3.76
N THR A 82 -6.97 15.34 3.60
CA THR A 82 -8.23 15.68 4.28
C THR A 82 -9.39 14.79 3.84
N LEU A 83 -9.54 14.54 2.55
CA LEU A 83 -10.59 13.71 2.00
C LEU A 83 -10.43 12.25 2.44
N ILE A 84 -9.22 11.72 2.37
CA ILE A 84 -8.90 10.37 2.85
C ILE A 84 -9.23 10.24 4.34
N ALA A 85 -8.77 11.17 5.17
CA ALA A 85 -9.01 11.13 6.61
C ALA A 85 -10.51 11.08 6.99
N THR A 86 -11.37 11.70 6.17
CA THR A 86 -12.82 11.82 6.47
C THR A 86 -13.70 10.82 5.75
N SER A 87 -13.27 10.34 4.57
CA SER A 87 -14.18 9.67 3.63
C SER A 87 -13.64 8.35 3.07
N VAL A 88 -12.39 7.94 3.40
CA VAL A 88 -11.86 6.70 2.87
C VAL A 88 -12.66 5.49 3.37
N GLU A 89 -12.92 4.56 2.47
CA GLU A 89 -13.57 3.30 2.80
C GLU A 89 -12.52 2.20 3.04
N PRO A 90 -12.76 1.31 4.02
CA PRO A 90 -11.95 0.11 4.18
C PRO A 90 -12.02 -0.79 2.94
N ILE A 91 -10.92 -1.45 2.62
CA ILE A 91 -10.95 -2.53 1.62
C ILE A 91 -11.95 -3.61 2.07
N PRO A 92 -12.85 -4.06 1.17
CA PRO A 92 -13.87 -5.04 1.53
C PRO A 92 -13.29 -6.31 2.17
N GLY A 93 -13.77 -6.66 3.37
CA GLY A 93 -13.35 -7.86 4.09
C GLY A 93 -12.05 -7.74 4.88
N VAL A 94 -11.31 -6.63 4.80
CA VAL A 94 -9.98 -6.49 5.42
C VAL A 94 -10.01 -6.73 6.93
N LYS A 95 -10.97 -6.15 7.65
CA LYS A 95 -11.09 -6.34 9.11
C LYS A 95 -11.26 -7.81 9.45
N ARG A 96 -12.26 -8.47 8.85
CA ARG A 96 -12.55 -9.89 9.09
C ARG A 96 -11.35 -10.79 8.78
N ALA A 97 -10.65 -10.52 7.67
CA ALA A 97 -9.48 -11.28 7.28
C ALA A 97 -8.35 -11.15 8.29
N LEU A 98 -7.99 -9.92 8.69
CA LEU A 98 -6.88 -9.67 9.61
C LEU A 98 -7.20 -10.11 11.05
N GLU A 99 -8.45 -10.03 11.50
CA GLU A 99 -8.87 -10.53 12.82
C GLU A 99 -8.87 -12.06 12.90
N SER A 100 -9.08 -12.76 11.78
CA SER A 100 -9.08 -14.22 11.75
C SER A 100 -7.68 -14.86 11.72
N ILE A 101 -6.62 -14.08 11.51
CA ILE A 101 -5.25 -14.56 11.43
C ILE A 101 -4.60 -14.48 12.81
N ASP A 102 -4.24 -15.64 13.37
CA ASP A 102 -3.52 -15.75 14.64
C ASP A 102 -2.01 -15.56 14.44
N LEU A 103 -1.62 -14.30 14.17
CA LEU A 103 -0.24 -13.82 14.12
C LEU A 103 -0.19 -12.40 14.68
N PRO A 104 0.93 -11.96 15.28
CA PRO A 104 1.19 -10.55 15.48
C PRO A 104 0.98 -9.77 14.18
N LEU A 105 0.40 -8.58 14.27
CA LEU A 105 0.12 -7.72 13.11
C LEU A 105 0.76 -6.35 13.29
N ALA A 106 1.36 -5.85 12.23
CA ALA A 106 1.84 -4.47 12.12
C ALA A 106 1.34 -3.83 10.81
N VAL A 107 1.35 -2.50 10.77
CA VAL A 107 1.17 -1.72 9.54
C VAL A 107 2.44 -0.96 9.25
N ALA A 108 2.85 -0.96 7.97
CA ALA A 108 4.02 -0.22 7.48
C ALA A 108 3.68 0.53 6.19
N SER A 109 3.71 1.87 6.20
CA SER A 109 3.24 2.72 5.10
C SER A 109 4.23 3.83 4.76
N ASN A 110 4.16 4.33 3.52
CA ASN A 110 4.83 5.56 3.08
C ASN A 110 4.07 6.84 3.44
N SER A 111 2.88 6.72 3.99
CA SER A 111 2.11 7.84 4.51
C SER A 111 2.65 8.32 5.86
N LEU A 112 2.32 9.55 6.25
CA LEU A 112 2.67 10.10 7.57
C LEU A 112 1.88 9.38 8.67
N ARG A 113 2.44 9.30 9.86
CA ARG A 113 1.87 8.57 10.99
C ARG A 113 0.42 8.92 11.28
N HIS A 114 0.08 10.22 11.32
CA HIS A 114 -1.29 10.66 11.61
C HIS A 114 -2.30 10.18 10.55
N SER A 115 -1.89 10.10 9.27
CA SER A 115 -2.71 9.59 8.19
C SER A 115 -2.94 8.08 8.33
N VAL A 116 -1.87 7.32 8.62
CA VAL A 116 -1.98 5.86 8.86
C VAL A 116 -2.90 5.58 10.05
N GLU A 117 -2.75 6.32 11.16
CA GLU A 117 -3.63 6.18 12.33
C GLU A 117 -5.09 6.48 12.00
N SER A 118 -5.36 7.46 11.12
CA SER A 118 -6.71 7.74 10.63
C SER A 118 -7.28 6.58 9.82
N SER A 119 -6.50 6.05 8.87
CA SER A 119 -6.88 4.90 8.04
C SER A 119 -7.13 3.64 8.89
N VAL A 120 -6.29 3.39 9.89
CA VAL A 120 -6.45 2.28 10.85
C VAL A 120 -7.74 2.42 11.66
N ARG A 121 -8.11 3.65 12.08
CA ARG A 121 -9.41 3.91 12.73
C ARG A 121 -10.58 3.65 11.79
N ARG A 122 -10.47 4.10 10.54
CA ARG A 122 -11.52 3.86 9.51
C ARG A 122 -11.70 2.38 9.21
N ALA A 123 -10.62 1.60 9.16
CA ALA A 123 -10.67 0.15 8.98
C ALA A 123 -11.11 -0.62 10.23
N ASP A 124 -11.33 0.07 11.36
CA ASP A 124 -11.68 -0.53 12.67
C ASP A 124 -10.68 -1.60 13.13
N LEU A 125 -9.37 -1.30 12.97
CA LEU A 125 -8.26 -2.20 13.29
C LEU A 125 -7.39 -1.72 14.47
N VAL A 126 -7.80 -0.66 15.19
CA VAL A 126 -7.01 -0.07 16.28
C VAL A 126 -6.66 -1.10 17.35
N ALA A 127 -7.64 -1.89 17.81
CA ALA A 127 -7.43 -2.93 18.83
C ALA A 127 -6.54 -4.07 18.30
N ARG A 128 -6.72 -4.47 17.03
CA ARG A 128 -5.98 -5.57 16.40
C ARG A 128 -4.49 -5.25 16.21
N LEU A 129 -4.18 -4.00 15.91
CA LEU A 129 -2.81 -3.52 15.70
C LEU A 129 -2.08 -3.19 17.01
N ALA A 130 -2.80 -2.89 18.08
CA ALA A 130 -2.23 -2.58 19.40
C ALA A 130 -1.09 -1.51 19.37
N GLY A 131 -1.18 -0.56 18.43
CA GLY A 131 -0.19 0.50 18.26
C GLY A 131 1.02 0.16 17.37
N HIS A 132 1.08 -1.02 16.78
CA HIS A 132 2.15 -1.44 15.86
C HIS A 132 1.97 -0.77 14.48
N ILE A 133 2.17 0.55 14.43
CA ILE A 133 2.06 1.40 13.24
C ILE A 133 3.42 2.01 12.95
N PHE A 134 3.91 1.78 11.74
CA PHE A 134 5.18 2.27 11.23
C PHE A 134 4.95 3.09 9.94
N SER A 135 5.56 4.27 9.87
CA SER A 135 5.28 5.28 8.85
C SER A 135 6.56 5.90 8.30
N ALA A 136 6.46 6.60 7.17
CA ALA A 136 7.61 7.18 6.49
C ALA A 136 8.41 8.16 7.36
N ASP A 137 7.75 8.91 8.23
CA ASP A 137 8.39 9.88 9.15
C ASP A 137 9.13 9.24 10.32
N MET A 138 9.08 7.91 10.47
CA MET A 138 9.82 7.14 11.48
C MET A 138 11.15 6.57 10.96
N VAL A 139 11.46 6.74 9.67
CA VAL A 139 12.63 6.14 9.02
C VAL A 139 13.41 7.15 8.20
N ALA A 140 14.68 6.84 7.93
CA ALA A 140 15.53 7.72 7.13
C ALA A 140 15.15 7.69 5.64
N GLN A 141 14.76 6.52 5.14
CA GLN A 141 14.38 6.33 3.75
C GLN A 141 13.03 5.60 3.67
N PRO A 142 12.02 6.19 3.00
CA PRO A 142 10.74 5.53 2.75
C PRO A 142 10.87 4.43 1.69
N LYS A 143 9.82 3.63 1.48
CA LYS A 143 9.76 2.66 0.38
C LYS A 143 10.09 3.37 -0.95
N PRO A 144 10.91 2.80 -1.84
CA PRO A 144 11.29 1.39 -1.94
C PRO A 144 12.47 0.96 -1.05
N ALA A 145 13.01 1.82 -0.18
CA ALA A 145 13.99 1.38 0.82
C ALA A 145 13.32 0.43 1.84
N PRO A 146 14.08 -0.54 2.39
CA PRO A 146 13.51 -1.55 3.29
C PRO A 146 13.23 -1.05 4.71
N ASP A 147 13.59 0.19 5.03
CA ASP A 147 13.75 0.71 6.38
C ASP A 147 12.48 0.57 7.23
N VAL A 148 11.31 0.88 6.68
CA VAL A 148 10.04 0.82 7.42
C VAL A 148 9.66 -0.61 7.78
N TYR A 149 9.91 -1.57 6.89
CA TYR A 149 9.67 -2.98 7.14
C TYR A 149 10.67 -3.56 8.16
N LEU A 150 11.96 -3.20 8.02
CA LEU A 150 12.98 -3.58 8.99
C LEU A 150 12.72 -2.97 10.38
N LEU A 151 12.20 -1.74 10.44
CA LEU A 151 11.80 -1.12 11.70
C LEU A 151 10.66 -1.91 12.36
N ALA A 152 9.64 -2.31 11.60
CA ALA A 152 8.52 -3.12 12.10
C ALA A 152 9.01 -4.47 12.65
N ALA A 153 9.78 -5.22 11.87
CA ALA A 153 10.34 -6.50 12.26
C ALA A 153 11.19 -6.41 13.54
N ARG A 154 12.11 -5.44 13.58
CA ARG A 154 12.96 -5.19 14.75
C ARG A 154 12.16 -4.83 16.00
N THR A 155 11.14 -4.00 15.87
CA THR A 155 10.33 -3.55 17.01
C THR A 155 9.53 -4.69 17.62
N LEU A 156 9.06 -5.62 16.78
CA LEU A 156 8.33 -6.81 17.23
C LEU A 156 9.25 -8.01 17.54
N GLY A 157 10.57 -7.86 17.39
CA GLY A 157 11.56 -8.91 17.72
C GLY A 157 11.52 -10.12 16.79
N VAL A 158 11.05 -9.94 15.54
CA VAL A 158 10.93 -11.01 14.54
C VAL A 158 11.98 -10.83 13.44
N ALA A 159 12.67 -11.91 13.07
CA ALA A 159 13.63 -11.88 11.99
C ALA A 159 12.92 -11.64 10.64
N PRO A 160 13.50 -10.84 9.71
CA PRO A 160 12.86 -10.47 8.44
C PRO A 160 12.36 -11.66 7.63
N GLU A 161 13.13 -12.75 7.55
CA GLU A 161 12.77 -13.97 6.83
C GLU A 161 11.55 -14.71 7.42
N ARG A 162 11.14 -14.33 8.63
CA ARG A 162 9.92 -14.83 9.32
C ARG A 162 8.75 -13.87 9.21
N CYS A 163 8.94 -12.74 8.52
CA CYS A 163 7.88 -11.80 8.25
C CYS A 163 7.20 -12.11 6.91
N LEU A 164 5.89 -11.93 6.88
CA LEU A 164 5.08 -11.98 5.67
C LEU A 164 4.44 -10.61 5.48
N VAL A 165 4.63 -10.03 4.31
CA VAL A 165 4.07 -8.71 3.97
C VAL A 165 2.89 -8.89 3.04
N ILE A 166 1.83 -8.06 3.19
CA ILE A 166 0.80 -7.88 2.17
C ILE A 166 0.91 -6.47 1.61
N GLU A 167 0.99 -6.37 0.29
CA GLU A 167 1.30 -5.16 -0.47
C GLU A 167 0.61 -5.13 -1.82
N ASP A 168 0.15 -3.96 -2.25
CA ASP A 168 -0.48 -3.74 -3.55
C ASP A 168 0.43 -3.06 -4.57
N SER A 169 1.49 -2.36 -4.12
CA SER A 169 2.35 -1.53 -4.96
C SER A 169 3.69 -2.19 -5.32
N ALA A 170 4.19 -1.91 -6.52
CA ALA A 170 5.54 -2.34 -6.93
C ALA A 170 6.63 -1.73 -6.02
N THR A 171 6.41 -0.52 -5.52
CA THR A 171 7.33 0.19 -4.63
C THR A 171 7.44 -0.52 -3.29
N GLY A 172 6.32 -0.88 -2.68
CA GLY A 172 6.31 -1.57 -1.40
C GLY A 172 6.75 -3.03 -1.51
N VAL A 173 6.40 -3.73 -2.59
CA VAL A 173 6.92 -5.08 -2.87
C VAL A 173 8.45 -5.06 -2.93
N ARG A 174 9.07 -4.11 -3.66
CA ARG A 174 10.54 -3.98 -3.69
C ARG A 174 11.11 -3.73 -2.30
N ALA A 175 10.49 -2.88 -1.50
CA ALA A 175 10.94 -2.59 -0.14
C ALA A 175 10.90 -3.84 0.75
N ALA A 176 9.82 -4.60 0.72
CA ALA A 176 9.66 -5.82 1.51
C ALA A 176 10.64 -6.91 1.08
N LEU A 177 10.83 -7.12 -0.22
CA LEU A 177 11.82 -8.06 -0.75
C LEU A 177 13.25 -7.64 -0.41
N ALA A 178 13.59 -6.34 -0.49
CA ALA A 178 14.88 -5.81 -0.07
C ALA A 178 15.12 -5.96 1.44
N ALA A 179 14.06 -5.99 2.26
CA ALA A 179 14.12 -6.33 3.67
C ALA A 179 14.34 -7.85 3.94
N GLY A 180 14.32 -8.70 2.91
CA GLY A 180 14.43 -10.16 3.04
C GLY A 180 13.12 -10.84 3.46
N MET A 181 11.99 -10.17 3.27
CA MET A 181 10.66 -10.66 3.65
C MET A 181 9.94 -11.33 2.48
N ARG A 182 9.01 -12.25 2.80
CA ARG A 182 8.08 -12.80 1.81
C ARG A 182 6.91 -11.86 1.60
N VAL A 183 6.36 -11.82 0.38
CA VAL A 183 5.30 -10.88 0.03
C VAL A 183 4.10 -11.60 -0.58
N ILE A 184 2.91 -11.26 -0.12
CA ILE A 184 1.64 -11.50 -0.81
C ILE A 184 1.30 -10.22 -1.56
N GLY A 185 1.18 -10.30 -2.87
CA GLY A 185 0.67 -9.20 -3.70
C GLY A 185 -0.85 -9.14 -3.61
N PHE A 186 -1.39 -7.95 -3.36
CA PHE A 186 -2.83 -7.69 -3.34
C PHE A 186 -3.23 -6.87 -4.56
N THR A 187 -4.28 -7.31 -5.27
CA THR A 187 -4.75 -6.66 -6.49
C THR A 187 -6.22 -6.24 -6.42
N GLY A 188 -6.80 -6.21 -5.23
CA GLY A 188 -8.24 -5.99 -5.04
C GLY A 188 -8.64 -4.55 -4.73
N ALA A 189 -7.70 -3.58 -4.69
CA ALA A 189 -8.05 -2.17 -4.55
C ALA A 189 -8.64 -1.62 -5.86
N SER A 190 -9.54 -0.64 -5.76
CA SER A 190 -10.36 -0.20 -6.90
C SER A 190 -9.58 0.53 -8.00
N HIS A 191 -8.45 1.12 -7.66
CA HIS A 191 -7.56 1.83 -8.58
C HIS A 191 -6.64 0.90 -9.39
N ILE A 192 -6.52 -0.38 -9.00
CA ILE A 192 -5.55 -1.31 -9.57
C ILE A 192 -6.02 -1.86 -10.93
N PRO A 193 -5.22 -1.69 -12.02
CA PRO A 193 -5.57 -2.25 -13.32
C PRO A 193 -5.38 -3.77 -13.35
N PRO A 194 -6.14 -4.50 -14.19
CA PRO A 194 -6.08 -5.97 -14.27
C PRO A 194 -4.68 -6.54 -14.54
N SER A 195 -3.83 -5.81 -15.27
CA SER A 195 -2.46 -6.23 -15.61
C SER A 195 -1.46 -6.11 -14.44
N HIS A 196 -1.81 -5.42 -13.36
CA HIS A 196 -0.87 -5.16 -12.26
C HIS A 196 -0.38 -6.43 -11.55
N GLY A 197 -1.23 -7.46 -11.49
CA GLY A 197 -0.85 -8.76 -10.95
C GLY A 197 0.37 -9.39 -11.65
N GLU A 198 0.52 -9.18 -12.96
CA GLU A 198 1.71 -9.62 -13.72
C GLU A 198 2.95 -8.86 -13.26
N THR A 199 2.83 -7.55 -13.03
CA THR A 199 3.93 -6.72 -12.51
C THR A 199 4.38 -7.20 -11.13
N LEU A 200 3.46 -7.46 -10.21
CA LEU A 200 3.79 -7.96 -8.88
C LEU A 200 4.41 -9.37 -8.94
N SER A 201 3.88 -10.25 -9.80
CA SER A 201 4.44 -11.58 -10.05
C SER A 201 5.87 -11.52 -10.57
N ALA A 202 6.16 -10.64 -11.53
CA ALA A 202 7.49 -10.45 -12.09
C ALA A 202 8.51 -9.93 -11.05
N LEU A 203 8.05 -9.23 -10.00
CA LEU A 203 8.89 -8.81 -8.88
C LEU A 203 9.21 -9.96 -7.92
N GLY A 204 8.51 -11.08 -7.97
CA GLY A 204 8.79 -12.26 -7.15
C GLY A 204 7.93 -12.37 -5.88
N VAL A 205 6.70 -11.83 -5.88
CA VAL A 205 5.75 -12.09 -4.77
C VAL A 205 5.49 -13.59 -4.61
N THR A 206 5.34 -14.03 -3.38
CA THR A 206 5.14 -15.45 -3.04
C THR A 206 3.74 -15.95 -3.40
N ALA A 207 2.76 -15.05 -3.40
CA ALA A 207 1.37 -15.31 -3.78
C ALA A 207 0.72 -14.01 -4.25
N LEU A 208 -0.36 -14.14 -5.05
CA LEU A 208 -1.28 -13.05 -5.37
C LEU A 208 -2.65 -13.37 -4.79
N ILE A 209 -3.35 -12.35 -4.32
CA ILE A 209 -4.77 -12.41 -3.95
C ILE A 209 -5.50 -11.19 -4.52
N ALA A 210 -6.75 -11.38 -4.93
CA ALA A 210 -7.62 -10.31 -5.42
C ALA A 210 -8.69 -9.90 -4.40
N HIS A 211 -8.94 -10.74 -3.40
CA HIS A 211 -9.93 -10.48 -2.36
C HIS A 211 -9.34 -10.76 -0.98
N MET A 212 -9.67 -9.91 0.00
CA MET A 212 -9.19 -10.09 1.38
C MET A 212 -9.65 -11.41 2.00
N ASP A 213 -10.75 -11.99 1.54
CA ASP A 213 -11.23 -13.30 2.02
C ASP A 213 -10.26 -14.45 1.68
N GLU A 214 -9.36 -14.27 0.72
CA GLU A 214 -8.31 -15.24 0.37
C GLU A 214 -7.10 -15.18 1.33
N LEU A 215 -6.93 -14.06 2.03
CA LEU A 215 -5.75 -13.80 2.85
C LEU A 215 -5.56 -14.85 3.96
N PRO A 216 -6.57 -15.23 4.77
CA PRO A 216 -6.39 -16.19 5.86
C PRO A 216 -5.91 -17.56 5.37
N ALA A 217 -6.51 -18.07 4.29
CA ALA A 217 -6.12 -19.36 3.69
C ALA A 217 -4.72 -19.30 3.09
N THR A 218 -4.36 -18.19 2.45
CA THR A 218 -3.03 -17.97 1.87
C THR A 218 -1.96 -17.92 2.95
N VAL A 219 -2.20 -17.19 4.06
CA VAL A 219 -1.29 -17.14 5.22
C VAL A 219 -1.13 -18.53 5.83
N ALA A 220 -2.22 -19.26 6.05
CA ALA A 220 -2.19 -20.61 6.61
C ALA A 220 -1.36 -21.57 5.73
N ARG A 221 -1.54 -21.53 4.42
CA ARG A 221 -0.75 -22.32 3.46
C ARG A 221 0.74 -21.97 3.52
N LEU A 222 1.10 -20.69 3.60
CA LEU A 222 2.50 -20.24 3.66
C LEU A 222 3.16 -20.57 5.01
N ARG A 223 2.38 -20.69 6.08
CA ARG A 223 2.84 -21.18 7.39
C ARG A 223 3.06 -22.70 7.35
N ALA A 224 2.12 -23.49 6.81
CA ALA A 224 2.20 -24.94 6.75
C ALA A 224 3.36 -25.44 5.87
N ALA A 225 3.64 -24.79 4.76
CA ALA A 225 4.78 -25.12 3.90
C ALA A 225 6.13 -25.06 4.63
N ALA A 226 6.22 -24.30 5.73
CA ALA A 226 7.39 -24.22 6.59
C ALA A 226 7.55 -25.40 7.57
N SER A 227 6.45 -26.10 7.88
CA SER A 227 6.43 -27.18 8.89
C SER A 227 6.59 -28.58 8.29
N GLY A 228 6.47 -28.74 6.97
CA GLY A 228 6.46 -30.01 6.26
C GLY A 228 7.82 -30.53 5.79
N GLY A 229 8.93 -29.92 6.19
CA GLY A 229 10.30 -30.26 5.79
C GLY A 229 11.11 -30.94 6.92
N GLN A 230 10.50 -31.88 7.67
CA GLN A 230 11.26 -32.79 8.54
C GLN A 230 11.47 -34.12 7.87
#